data_020be46aabe4c426dc5f26621186e7e4
#
_entry.id   020be46aabe4c426dc5f26621186e7e4
#
_cell.length_a   1.000
_cell.length_b   1.000
_cell.length_c   1.000
_cell.angle_alpha   90.00
_cell.angle_beta   90.00
_cell.angle_gamma   90.00
#
_symmetry.space_group_name_H-M   'P 1'
#
loop_
_entity.id
_entity.type
_entity.pdbx_description
1 polymer ?
#
loop_
_entity_poly.entity_id
_entity_poly.type
_entity_poly.pdbx_seq_one_letter_code
_entity_poly.pdbx_strand_id
1 'polypeptide(L)'
;LCLDGLVPFHRYSQGAYNHFYTINPNEIGTITPGSTGLGNYVYDGAVGNIYDTPGPDPSLTVPLYRYVNIHNSRHFYTTNWQEIGTNTVGAAVGDWKHEGIAGYIYSTSQPNTRPFYRYYEQSNGAHFYTSDPNEIGTTTPGTAGKYGYVLEGIVGYVA
;
A
#
# COMPACT_ATOMS: atom_id res chain seq x y z
N LEU A 1 -22.80 11.34 -5.50
CA LEU A 1 -21.73 10.42 -5.14
C LEU A 1 -21.30 10.69 -3.71
N CYS A 2 -21.58 9.73 -2.84
CA CYS A 2 -21.18 9.87 -1.45
C CYS A 2 -19.69 9.53 -1.34
N LEU A 3 -18.86 10.56 -1.12
CA LEU A 3 -17.42 10.39 -0.87
C LEU A 3 -17.14 10.20 0.63
N ASP A 4 -18.18 9.93 1.42
CA ASP A 4 -18.09 9.81 2.88
C ASP A 4 -17.17 8.66 3.25
N GLY A 5 -16.10 8.99 4.00
CA GLY A 5 -15.12 8.03 4.46
C GLY A 5 -13.98 7.76 3.48
N LEU A 6 -14.00 8.31 2.27
CA LEU A 6 -12.84 8.27 1.37
C LEU A 6 -11.80 9.29 1.85
N VAL A 7 -10.59 8.80 2.07
CA VAL A 7 -9.46 9.62 2.53
C VAL A 7 -8.23 9.32 1.69
N PRO A 8 -7.30 10.29 1.58
CA PRO A 8 -6.07 10.06 0.83
C PRO A 8 -5.25 8.91 1.42
N PHE A 9 -4.75 8.05 0.55
CA PHE A 9 -3.77 7.03 0.91
C PHE A 9 -2.40 7.55 0.57
N HIS A 10 -1.66 7.97 1.59
CA HIS A 10 -0.38 8.66 1.46
C HIS A 10 0.76 7.66 1.26
N ARG A 11 1.69 8.00 0.37
CA ARG A 11 2.93 7.23 0.20
C ARG A 11 4.13 8.04 0.64
N TYR A 12 5.03 7.35 1.36
CA TYR A 12 6.31 7.88 1.82
C TYR A 12 7.44 6.95 1.38
N SER A 13 8.61 7.49 1.09
CA SER A 13 9.77 6.75 0.61
C SER A 13 11.01 7.00 1.43
N GLN A 14 11.81 5.96 1.62
CA GLN A 14 13.21 6.05 2.00
C GLN A 14 14.02 5.45 0.83
N GLY A 15 14.41 6.29 -0.14
CA GLY A 15 15.05 5.81 -1.36
C GLY A 15 14.11 4.96 -2.22
N ALA A 16 14.68 4.12 -3.08
CA ALA A 16 13.93 3.35 -4.08
C ALA A 16 13.32 2.05 -3.52
N TYR A 17 13.75 1.58 -2.35
CA TYR A 17 13.44 0.24 -1.89
C TYR A 17 12.79 0.15 -0.51
N ASN A 18 12.29 1.25 0.03
CA ASN A 18 11.50 1.24 1.26
C ASN A 18 10.35 2.23 1.15
N HIS A 19 9.12 1.73 1.18
CA HIS A 19 7.91 2.54 1.01
C HIS A 19 6.92 2.26 2.12
N PHE A 20 6.28 3.33 2.60
CA PHE A 20 5.29 3.29 3.66
C PHE A 20 4.01 3.97 3.20
N TYR A 21 2.87 3.33 3.45
CA TYR A 21 1.55 3.81 3.02
C TYR A 21 0.64 3.91 4.23
N THR A 22 -0.07 5.03 4.36
CA THR A 22 -0.98 5.26 5.48
C THR A 22 -2.08 6.23 5.13
N ILE A 23 -3.26 6.06 5.74
CA ILE A 23 -4.31 7.08 5.73
C ILE A 23 -4.16 8.09 6.87
N ASN A 24 -3.26 7.82 7.82
CA ASN A 24 -2.97 8.71 8.95
C ASN A 24 -1.62 9.39 8.74
N PRO A 25 -1.59 10.65 8.22
CA PRO A 25 -0.32 11.32 7.95
C PRO A 25 0.47 11.64 9.23
N ASN A 26 -0.15 11.59 10.40
CA ASN A 26 0.55 11.83 11.67
C ASN A 26 1.55 10.72 12.00
N GLU A 27 1.45 9.56 11.36
CA GLU A 27 2.46 8.50 11.53
C GLU A 27 3.84 8.96 11.05
N ILE A 28 3.90 9.85 10.07
CA ILE A 28 5.16 10.41 9.54
C ILE A 28 5.31 11.90 9.85
N GLY A 29 4.19 12.66 9.83
CA GLY A 29 4.17 14.04 10.29
C GLY A 29 4.24 15.10 9.19
N THR A 30 4.21 14.73 7.92
CA THR A 30 4.18 15.67 6.80
C THR A 30 3.30 15.18 5.67
N ILE A 31 2.66 16.12 4.97
CA ILE A 31 1.95 15.88 3.70
C ILE A 31 2.39 16.89 2.63
N THR A 32 3.56 17.48 2.81
CA THR A 32 4.15 18.37 1.81
C THR A 32 5.08 17.56 0.90
N PRO A 33 4.82 17.48 -0.41
CA PRO A 33 5.67 16.70 -1.33
C PRO A 33 7.14 17.08 -1.23
N GLY A 34 8.00 16.07 -1.09
CA GLY A 34 9.44 16.25 -0.93
C GLY A 34 9.90 16.58 0.48
N SER A 35 8.97 16.82 1.42
CA SER A 35 9.31 17.07 2.83
C SER A 35 9.59 15.76 3.56
N THR A 36 10.54 15.81 4.49
CA THR A 36 10.96 14.65 5.30
C THR A 36 10.31 14.71 6.66
N GLY A 37 9.75 13.58 7.10
CA GLY A 37 9.16 13.41 8.42
C GLY A 37 9.89 12.38 9.28
N LEU A 38 9.17 11.75 10.19
CA LEU A 38 9.69 10.72 11.08
C LEU A 38 10.34 9.58 10.27
N GLY A 39 11.41 9.00 10.84
CA GLY A 39 12.11 7.89 10.22
C GLY A 39 12.80 8.23 8.91
N ASN A 40 12.99 9.51 8.62
CA ASN A 40 13.56 10.00 7.35
C ASN A 40 12.71 9.62 6.13
N TYR A 41 11.41 9.38 6.31
CA TYR A 41 10.49 9.18 5.21
C TYR A 41 10.15 10.49 4.52
N VAL A 42 10.27 10.50 3.20
CA VAL A 42 9.94 11.65 2.34
C VAL A 42 8.55 11.44 1.76
N TYR A 43 7.70 12.46 1.81
CA TYR A 43 6.35 12.37 1.26
C TYR A 43 6.35 12.38 -0.27
N ASP A 44 5.75 11.36 -0.88
CA ASP A 44 5.64 11.22 -2.34
C ASP A 44 4.32 11.76 -2.89
N GLY A 45 3.30 11.88 -2.06
CA GLY A 45 1.95 12.21 -2.48
C GLY A 45 0.94 11.11 -2.14
N ALA A 46 -0.32 11.35 -2.48
CA ALA A 46 -1.36 10.35 -2.35
C ALA A 46 -1.38 9.44 -3.59
N VAL A 47 -1.55 8.14 -3.38
CA VAL A 47 -1.64 7.15 -4.46
C VAL A 47 -3.08 6.83 -4.85
N GLY A 48 -4.03 7.57 -4.31
CA GLY A 48 -5.45 7.42 -4.49
C GLY A 48 -6.16 7.63 -3.17
N ASN A 49 -7.45 7.30 -3.14
CA ASN A 49 -8.27 7.39 -1.92
C ASN A 49 -8.84 6.01 -1.59
N ILE A 50 -8.87 5.69 -0.30
CA ILE A 50 -9.48 4.48 0.23
C ILE A 50 -10.37 4.86 1.42
N TYR A 51 -11.12 3.90 1.96
CA TYR A 51 -11.99 4.15 3.10
C TYR A 51 -11.25 3.87 4.42
N ASP A 52 -11.56 4.64 5.46
CA ASP A 52 -11.10 4.41 6.84
C ASP A 52 -11.95 3.36 7.56
N THR A 53 -13.17 3.12 7.08
CA THR A 53 -14.09 2.06 7.51
C THR A 53 -14.50 1.25 6.29
N PRO A 54 -15.31 0.17 6.42
CA PRO A 54 -15.77 -0.58 5.24
C PRO A 54 -16.52 0.22 4.18
N GLY A 55 -16.83 1.48 4.46
CA GLY A 55 -17.50 2.38 3.52
C GLY A 55 -19.02 2.26 3.54
N PRO A 56 -19.70 3.08 2.69
CA PRO A 56 -21.18 3.12 2.67
C PRO A 56 -21.80 1.84 2.13
N ASP A 57 -21.06 1.08 1.31
CA ASP A 57 -21.45 -0.26 0.86
C ASP A 57 -20.32 -1.25 1.20
N PRO A 58 -20.41 -1.92 2.36
CA PRO A 58 -19.36 -2.83 2.80
C PRO A 58 -19.12 -4.04 1.89
N SER A 59 -20.10 -4.36 1.02
CA SER A 59 -19.94 -5.48 0.07
C SER A 59 -18.92 -5.18 -1.04
N LEU A 60 -18.56 -3.91 -1.25
CA LEU A 60 -17.65 -3.49 -2.31
C LEU A 60 -16.19 -3.43 -1.87
N THR A 61 -15.93 -3.48 -0.56
CA THR A 61 -14.59 -3.27 -0.02
C THR A 61 -14.09 -4.47 0.76
N VAL A 62 -12.78 -4.53 0.90
CA VAL A 62 -12.08 -5.52 1.74
C VAL A 62 -11.00 -4.82 2.56
N PRO A 63 -10.64 -5.35 3.73
CA PRO A 63 -9.53 -4.82 4.49
C PRO A 63 -8.22 -4.92 3.72
N LEU A 64 -7.40 -3.88 3.81
CA LEU A 64 -6.01 -3.89 3.37
C LEU A 64 -5.13 -4.02 4.60
N TYR A 65 -4.52 -5.18 4.77
CA TYR A 65 -3.68 -5.49 5.93
C TYR A 65 -2.27 -4.96 5.74
N ARG A 66 -1.69 -4.39 6.80
CA ARG A 66 -0.32 -3.88 6.80
C ARG A 66 0.57 -4.73 7.70
N TYR A 67 1.74 -5.08 7.18
CA TYR A 67 2.76 -5.85 7.89
C TYR A 67 4.10 -5.12 7.82
N VAL A 68 4.91 -5.28 8.87
CA VAL A 68 6.28 -4.78 8.91
C VAL A 68 7.23 -5.97 9.02
N ASN A 69 8.32 -5.93 8.25
CA ASN A 69 9.41 -6.86 8.42
C ASN A 69 10.21 -6.49 9.67
N ILE A 70 10.32 -7.41 10.62
CA ILE A 70 10.94 -7.14 11.93
C ILE A 70 12.46 -6.95 11.86
N HIS A 71 13.09 -7.28 10.73
CA HIS A 71 14.55 -7.15 10.56
C HIS A 71 14.97 -5.88 9.81
N ASN A 72 14.19 -5.43 8.82
CA ASN A 72 14.57 -4.32 7.95
C ASN A 72 13.56 -3.17 7.93
N SER A 73 12.46 -3.27 8.68
CA SER A 73 11.39 -2.27 8.78
C SER A 73 10.68 -1.98 7.45
N ARG A 74 10.80 -2.85 6.46
CA ARG A 74 10.04 -2.74 5.22
C ARG A 74 8.59 -3.17 5.42
N HIS A 75 7.68 -2.60 4.62
CA HIS A 75 6.25 -2.83 4.77
C HIS A 75 5.68 -3.63 3.62
N PHE A 76 4.68 -4.45 3.93
CA PHE A 76 3.94 -5.27 2.99
C PHE A 76 2.43 -5.07 3.20
N TYR A 77 1.69 -4.91 2.11
CA TYR A 77 0.25 -4.69 2.14
C TYR A 77 -0.44 -5.75 1.29
N THR A 78 -1.51 -6.32 1.82
CA THR A 78 -2.28 -7.35 1.11
C THR A 78 -3.74 -7.33 1.57
N THR A 79 -4.64 -7.71 0.67
CA THR A 79 -6.04 -8.00 1.02
C THR A 79 -6.23 -9.47 1.41
N ASN A 80 -5.22 -10.31 1.17
CA ASN A 80 -5.21 -11.72 1.54
C ASN A 80 -4.21 -11.97 2.67
N TRP A 81 -4.69 -11.94 3.91
CA TRP A 81 -3.81 -12.11 5.08
C TRP A 81 -3.14 -13.50 5.13
N GLN A 82 -3.67 -14.49 4.39
CA GLN A 82 -3.07 -15.82 4.31
C GLN A 82 -1.72 -15.81 3.59
N GLU A 83 -1.40 -14.77 2.82
CA GLU A 83 -0.06 -14.62 2.26
C GLU A 83 1.02 -14.55 3.35
N ILE A 84 0.68 -14.00 4.51
CA ILE A 84 1.59 -13.94 5.67
C ILE A 84 1.24 -15.04 6.67
N GLY A 85 -0.05 -15.25 6.96
CA GLY A 85 -0.52 -16.29 7.85
C GLY A 85 -1.12 -15.80 9.16
N THR A 86 -1.27 -14.49 9.34
CA THR A 86 -1.95 -13.91 10.50
C THR A 86 -2.69 -12.63 10.15
N ASN A 87 -3.85 -12.41 10.78
CA ASN A 87 -4.56 -11.14 10.79
C ASN A 87 -4.81 -10.64 12.23
N THR A 88 -4.05 -11.17 13.19
CA THR A 88 -4.08 -10.69 14.57
C THR A 88 -3.04 -9.60 14.76
N VAL A 89 -3.48 -8.40 15.17
CA VAL A 89 -2.58 -7.26 15.38
C VAL A 89 -1.51 -7.62 16.42
N GLY A 90 -0.26 -7.37 16.08
CA GLY A 90 0.90 -7.66 16.92
C GLY A 90 1.46 -9.07 16.77
N ALA A 91 0.74 -10.00 16.13
CA ALA A 91 1.25 -11.34 15.86
C ALA A 91 2.26 -11.32 14.71
N ALA A 92 3.29 -12.16 14.82
CA ALA A 92 4.31 -12.31 13.79
C ALA A 92 4.30 -13.75 13.25
N VAL A 93 4.45 -13.88 11.94
CA VAL A 93 4.71 -15.15 11.27
C VAL A 93 5.96 -14.97 10.41
N GLY A 94 6.99 -15.78 10.65
CA GLY A 94 8.29 -15.56 10.03
C GLY A 94 8.82 -14.17 10.38
N ASP A 95 9.22 -13.44 9.35
CA ASP A 95 9.80 -12.09 9.51
C ASP A 95 8.75 -10.97 9.52
N TRP A 96 7.46 -11.30 9.40
CA TRP A 96 6.40 -10.33 9.22
C TRP A 96 5.51 -10.23 10.44
N LYS A 97 5.35 -9.00 10.94
CA LYS A 97 4.46 -8.66 12.05
C LYS A 97 3.27 -7.87 11.52
N HIS A 98 2.06 -8.29 11.91
CA HIS A 98 0.84 -7.57 11.52
C HIS A 98 0.68 -6.29 12.34
N GLU A 99 0.56 -5.15 11.64
CA GLU A 99 0.41 -3.83 12.27
C GLU A 99 -1.04 -3.37 12.37
N GLY A 100 -1.94 -3.99 11.60
CA GLY A 100 -3.34 -3.62 11.57
C GLY A 100 -3.87 -3.43 10.16
N ILE A 101 -5.08 -2.91 10.06
CA ILE A 101 -5.74 -2.60 8.79
C ILE A 101 -5.34 -1.19 8.38
N ALA A 102 -4.73 -1.06 7.20
CA ALA A 102 -4.33 0.24 6.66
C ALA A 102 -5.52 1.07 6.17
N GLY A 103 -6.61 0.41 5.82
CA GLY A 103 -7.84 0.97 5.33
C GLY A 103 -8.63 -0.10 4.59
N TYR A 104 -9.70 0.33 3.90
CA TYR A 104 -10.57 -0.57 3.15
C TYR A 104 -10.55 -0.15 1.68
N ILE A 105 -10.21 -1.10 0.83
CA ILE A 105 -10.00 -0.88 -0.61
C ILE A 105 -11.10 -1.59 -1.40
N TYR A 106 -11.47 -1.06 -2.55
CA TYR A 106 -12.42 -1.77 -3.42
C TYR A 106 -11.83 -3.09 -3.90
N SER A 107 -12.61 -4.15 -3.80
CA SER A 107 -12.20 -5.49 -4.23
C SER A 107 -12.32 -5.68 -5.74
N THR A 108 -13.20 -4.91 -6.39
CA THR A 108 -13.45 -4.94 -7.84
C THR A 108 -13.45 -3.53 -8.40
N SER A 109 -13.29 -3.42 -9.71
CA SER A 109 -13.34 -2.12 -10.38
C SER A 109 -14.72 -1.49 -10.20
N GLN A 110 -14.72 -0.24 -9.76
CA GLN A 110 -15.89 0.60 -9.60
C GLN A 110 -15.75 1.84 -10.48
N PRO A 111 -16.87 2.58 -10.76
CA PRO A 111 -16.76 3.85 -11.48
C PRO A 111 -15.75 4.80 -10.83
N ASN A 112 -14.91 5.43 -11.65
CA ASN A 112 -13.88 6.39 -11.22
C ASN A 112 -12.81 5.79 -10.28
N THR A 113 -12.57 4.49 -10.40
CA THR A 113 -11.48 3.83 -9.69
C THR A 113 -10.38 3.39 -10.65
N ARG A 114 -9.21 3.16 -10.10
CA ARG A 114 -8.03 2.67 -10.83
C ARG A 114 -7.45 1.47 -10.13
N PRO A 115 -6.85 0.52 -10.89
CA PRO A 115 -6.12 -0.59 -10.28
C PRO A 115 -5.01 -0.09 -9.37
N PHE A 116 -4.85 -0.74 -8.23
CA PHE A 116 -3.75 -0.51 -7.32
C PHE A 116 -2.78 -1.68 -7.45
N TYR A 117 -1.64 -1.43 -8.11
CA TYR A 117 -0.66 -2.45 -8.48
C TYR A 117 0.32 -2.70 -7.36
N ARG A 118 0.74 -3.96 -7.20
CA ARG A 118 1.83 -4.35 -6.30
C ARG A 118 2.99 -4.87 -7.12
N TYR A 119 4.18 -4.33 -6.84
CA TYR A 119 5.45 -4.72 -7.45
C TYR A 119 6.40 -5.21 -6.37
N TYR A 120 7.29 -6.11 -6.75
CA TYR A 120 8.29 -6.69 -5.85
C TYR A 120 9.68 -6.64 -6.48
N GLU A 121 10.67 -6.20 -5.69
CA GLU A 121 12.08 -6.22 -6.06
C GLU A 121 12.79 -7.18 -5.13
N GLN A 122 13.26 -8.32 -5.68
CA GLN A 122 13.71 -9.47 -4.91
C GLN A 122 15.03 -9.21 -4.16
N SER A 123 15.98 -8.51 -4.78
CA SER A 123 17.33 -8.29 -4.20
C SER A 123 17.25 -7.55 -2.87
N ASN A 124 16.31 -6.64 -2.71
CA ASN A 124 16.12 -5.85 -1.50
C ASN A 124 14.90 -6.29 -0.66
N GLY A 125 14.12 -7.26 -1.15
CA GLY A 125 12.88 -7.66 -0.49
C GLY A 125 11.88 -6.51 -0.40
N ALA A 126 11.82 -5.65 -1.42
CA ALA A 126 11.07 -4.41 -1.39
C ALA A 126 9.76 -4.53 -2.16
N HIS A 127 8.69 -3.96 -1.60
CA HIS A 127 7.40 -3.84 -2.27
C HIS A 127 7.10 -2.38 -2.60
N PHE A 128 6.51 -2.17 -3.76
CA PHE A 128 6.08 -0.86 -4.24
C PHE A 128 4.66 -0.95 -4.74
N TYR A 129 3.83 0.02 -4.33
CA TYR A 129 2.42 0.06 -4.70
C TYR A 129 2.11 1.39 -5.39
N THR A 130 1.35 1.32 -6.46
CA THR A 130 0.96 2.52 -7.21
C THR A 130 -0.34 2.30 -7.98
N SER A 131 -1.07 3.37 -8.20
CA SER A 131 -2.18 3.41 -9.17
C SER A 131 -1.76 3.95 -10.53
N ASP A 132 -0.50 4.38 -10.66
CA ASP A 132 0.10 4.83 -11.91
C ASP A 132 1.18 3.84 -12.36
N PRO A 133 0.86 2.93 -13.31
CA PRO A 133 1.82 1.93 -13.75
C PRO A 133 3.04 2.52 -14.46
N ASN A 134 2.98 3.77 -14.91
CA ASN A 134 4.11 4.44 -15.55
C ASN A 134 5.26 4.70 -14.58
N GLU A 135 5.00 4.69 -13.27
CA GLU A 135 6.07 4.82 -12.27
C GLU A 135 7.09 3.66 -12.37
N ILE A 136 6.63 2.48 -12.74
CA ILE A 136 7.49 1.30 -12.94
C ILE A 136 7.61 0.95 -14.42
N GLY A 137 6.56 1.18 -15.21
CA GLY A 137 6.60 1.03 -16.66
C GLY A 137 6.07 -0.30 -17.19
N THR A 138 5.49 -1.16 -16.35
CA THR A 138 4.91 -2.43 -16.79
C THR A 138 3.61 -2.74 -16.06
N THR A 139 2.68 -3.36 -16.77
CA THR A 139 1.46 -3.95 -16.23
C THR A 139 1.35 -5.45 -16.58
N THR A 140 2.45 -6.04 -17.04
CA THR A 140 2.50 -7.47 -17.35
C THR A 140 3.09 -8.22 -16.16
N PRO A 141 2.33 -9.14 -15.52
CA PRO A 141 2.84 -9.93 -14.40
C PRO A 141 4.14 -10.65 -14.76
N GLY A 142 5.11 -10.63 -13.83
CA GLY A 142 6.41 -11.28 -14.02
C GLY A 142 7.41 -10.48 -14.84
N THR A 143 7.02 -9.33 -15.39
CA THR A 143 7.92 -8.47 -16.17
C THR A 143 8.53 -7.41 -15.27
N ALA A 144 9.87 -7.24 -15.38
CA ALA A 144 10.59 -6.21 -14.63
C ALA A 144 10.51 -4.84 -15.30
N GLY A 145 10.31 -3.81 -14.53
CA GLY A 145 10.35 -2.41 -14.93
C GLY A 145 11.48 -1.66 -14.27
N LYS A 146 11.26 -0.38 -14.01
CA LYS A 146 12.25 0.49 -13.36
C LYS A 146 12.68 -0.06 -12.01
N TYR A 147 13.93 0.15 -11.64
CA TYR A 147 14.55 -0.24 -10.38
C TYR A 147 14.53 -1.76 -10.11
N GLY A 148 14.22 -2.57 -11.11
CA GLY A 148 14.12 -4.02 -10.98
C GLY A 148 12.81 -4.52 -10.36
N TYR A 149 11.81 -3.65 -10.20
CA TYR A 149 10.50 -4.04 -9.71
C TYR A 149 9.75 -4.89 -10.72
N VAL A 150 9.23 -6.03 -10.25
CA VAL A 150 8.45 -6.98 -11.05
C VAL A 150 7.00 -6.89 -10.61
N LEU A 151 6.06 -6.80 -11.56
CA LEU A 151 4.65 -6.77 -11.22
C LEU A 151 4.19 -8.10 -10.66
N GLU A 152 3.58 -8.07 -9.46
CA GLU A 152 2.95 -9.24 -8.85
C GLU A 152 1.46 -9.32 -9.17
N GLY A 153 0.78 -8.19 -9.30
CA GLY A 153 -0.64 -8.15 -9.62
C GLY A 153 -1.35 -6.91 -9.10
N ILE A 154 -2.67 -6.97 -9.12
CA ILE A 154 -3.56 -5.93 -8.63
C ILE A 154 -4.01 -6.32 -7.22
N VAL A 155 -3.81 -5.42 -6.25
CA VAL A 155 -4.23 -5.63 -4.85
C VAL A 155 -5.72 -5.32 -4.68
N GLY A 156 -6.20 -4.32 -5.38
CA GLY A 156 -7.57 -3.83 -5.34
C GLY A 156 -7.67 -2.57 -6.18
N TYR A 157 -8.67 -1.73 -5.88
CA TYR A 157 -8.95 -0.53 -6.68
C TYR A 157 -9.10 0.67 -5.77
N VAL A 158 -8.50 1.79 -6.15
CA VAL A 158 -8.52 3.06 -5.41
C VAL A 158 -9.30 4.10 -6.18
N ALA A 159 -9.95 4.98 -5.44
CA ALA A 159 -10.66 6.12 -6.03
C ALA A 159 -9.72 7.29 -6.32
#